data_96a5850de05dae20c2c84efa32bb6cdf
#
_entry.id   96a5850de05dae20c2c84efa32bb6cdf
#
_cell.length_a   1.000
_cell.length_b   1.000
_cell.length_c   1.000
_cell.angle_alpha   90.00
_cell.angle_beta   90.00
_cell.angle_gamma   90.00
#
_symmetry.space_group_name_H-M   'P 1'
#
loop_
_entity.id
_entity.type
_entity.pdbx_description
1 polymer ?
#
loop_
_entity_poly.entity_id
_entity_poly.type
_entity_poly.pdbx_seq_one_letter_code
_entity_poly.pdbx_strand_id
1 'polypeptide(L)'
;MKKGKKVLTAVGCVALSVVLSAGIWQIYVRQQSKNYNLITLDTSELPQPVPGPEKEDDVKLSEVTMHYAVYGDKGHPLILVHGNGGSQNSLKEAASYLANHYRVYVIESRCHGQSSDPGEISYELMAKDIKEFCEKLELQKPFLMGHSDGGINALTVAYMYPELLGGIISCGANTTPDTFKPYFTIGVKVMNLFKPDKLNDMMLTLPQMNRELLSKITCPTYIVAGEYDIMWLSDTALIHESIPHSKVAIIRGADHSSYISQDGKQAYALAHEFFSSLV
;
A
#
# COMPACT_ATOMS: atom_id res chain seq x y z
N MET A 1 -21.82 48.22 12.16
CA MET A 1 -22.54 47.40 11.16
C MET A 1 -21.81 47.12 9.85
N LYS A 2 -20.97 48.02 9.30
CA LYS A 2 -20.25 47.79 8.03
C LYS A 2 -19.10 46.76 8.09
N LYS A 3 -18.43 46.57 9.25
CA LYS A 3 -17.32 45.59 9.39
C LYS A 3 -17.83 44.12 9.41
N GLY A 4 -18.96 43.85 10.06
CA GLY A 4 -19.52 42.50 10.11
C GLY A 4 -20.00 41.95 8.74
N LYS A 5 -20.55 42.82 7.88
CA LYS A 5 -20.96 42.43 6.53
C LYS A 5 -19.77 42.06 5.64
N LYS A 6 -18.64 42.79 5.75
CA LYS A 6 -17.42 42.47 4.96
C LYS A 6 -16.78 41.14 5.36
N VAL A 7 -16.78 40.80 6.65
CA VAL A 7 -16.27 39.53 7.15
C VAL A 7 -17.17 38.38 6.69
N LEU A 8 -18.49 38.53 6.78
CA LEU A 8 -19.43 37.48 6.31
C LEU A 8 -19.32 37.25 4.81
N THR A 9 -19.12 38.30 4.02
CA THR A 9 -18.93 38.21 2.56
C THR A 9 -17.59 37.50 2.25
N ALA A 10 -16.51 37.82 2.95
CA ALA A 10 -15.21 37.18 2.76
C ALA A 10 -15.26 35.69 3.12
N VAL A 11 -15.87 35.30 4.24
CA VAL A 11 -16.07 33.90 4.65
C VAL A 11 -16.94 33.16 3.62
N GLY A 12 -18.01 33.78 3.14
CA GLY A 12 -18.85 33.20 2.10
C GLY A 12 -18.11 32.97 0.77
N CYS A 13 -17.26 33.92 0.35
CA CYS A 13 -16.44 33.79 -0.85
C CYS A 13 -15.40 32.68 -0.71
N VAL A 14 -14.75 32.55 0.45
CA VAL A 14 -13.79 31.46 0.71
C VAL A 14 -14.51 30.10 0.71
N ALA A 15 -15.64 29.99 1.40
CA ALA A 15 -16.42 28.75 1.41
C ALA A 15 -16.90 28.37 0.00
N LEU A 16 -17.37 29.33 -0.80
CA LEU A 16 -17.81 29.07 -2.18
C LEU A 16 -16.63 28.67 -3.08
N SER A 17 -15.46 29.28 -2.91
CA SER A 17 -14.26 28.91 -3.69
C SER A 17 -13.76 27.50 -3.34
N VAL A 18 -13.84 27.07 -2.07
CA VAL A 18 -13.49 25.72 -1.64
C VAL A 18 -14.46 24.69 -2.24
N VAL A 19 -15.77 24.97 -2.21
CA VAL A 19 -16.79 24.07 -2.79
C VAL A 19 -16.64 23.97 -4.30
N LEU A 20 -16.39 25.07 -4.99
CA LEU A 20 -16.17 25.09 -6.45
C LEU A 20 -14.87 24.36 -6.82
N SER A 21 -13.80 24.55 -6.08
CA SER A 21 -12.53 23.84 -6.31
C SER A 21 -12.68 22.34 -6.07
N ALA A 22 -13.41 21.92 -5.04
CA ALA A 22 -13.72 20.51 -4.79
C ALA A 22 -14.56 19.89 -5.91
N GLY A 23 -15.57 20.63 -6.41
CA GLY A 23 -16.39 20.19 -7.56
C GLY A 23 -15.60 20.04 -8.86
N ILE A 24 -14.75 21.02 -9.19
CA ILE A 24 -13.85 20.96 -10.35
C ILE A 24 -12.87 19.81 -10.20
N TRP A 25 -12.33 19.61 -8.99
CA TRP A 25 -11.44 18.49 -8.70
C TRP A 25 -12.11 17.13 -8.90
N GLN A 26 -13.34 16.94 -8.40
CA GLN A 26 -14.10 15.70 -8.63
C GLN A 26 -14.38 15.44 -10.10
N ILE A 27 -14.71 16.48 -10.87
CA ILE A 27 -14.91 16.38 -12.33
C ILE A 27 -13.59 15.97 -13.01
N TYR A 28 -12.48 16.58 -12.62
CA TYR A 28 -11.17 16.27 -13.17
C TYR A 28 -10.76 14.82 -12.89
N VAL A 29 -10.89 14.35 -11.62
CA VAL A 29 -10.59 12.96 -11.26
C VAL A 29 -11.48 11.99 -12.02
N ARG A 30 -12.79 12.25 -12.12
CA ARG A 30 -13.71 11.44 -12.91
C ARG A 30 -13.35 11.40 -14.40
N GLN A 31 -12.78 12.47 -14.93
CA GLN A 31 -12.36 12.51 -16.32
C GLN A 31 -11.07 11.70 -16.54
N GLN A 32 -10.17 11.71 -15.58
CA GLN A 32 -8.98 10.86 -15.61
C GLN A 32 -9.33 9.37 -15.47
N SER A 33 -10.23 9.02 -14.55
CA SER A 33 -10.63 7.63 -14.32
C SER A 33 -11.36 6.98 -15.51
N LYS A 34 -11.95 7.77 -16.43
CA LYS A 34 -12.58 7.25 -17.66
C LYS A 34 -11.60 6.53 -18.60
N ASN A 35 -10.32 6.80 -18.48
CA ASN A 35 -9.29 6.16 -19.28
C ASN A 35 -8.88 4.77 -18.74
N TYR A 36 -9.42 4.38 -17.58
CA TYR A 36 -9.07 3.15 -16.91
C TYR A 36 -10.28 2.23 -16.76
N ASN A 37 -10.04 0.93 -16.77
CA ASN A 37 -11.07 -0.06 -16.48
C ASN A 37 -11.29 -0.11 -14.96
N LEU A 38 -12.39 0.49 -14.49
CA LEU A 38 -12.76 0.50 -13.09
C LEU A 38 -13.47 -0.80 -12.73
N ILE A 39 -12.98 -1.50 -11.73
CA ILE A 39 -13.61 -2.71 -11.21
C ILE A 39 -14.31 -2.45 -9.88
N THR A 40 -15.28 -3.30 -9.57
CA THR A 40 -15.90 -3.41 -8.25
C THR A 40 -15.61 -4.82 -7.74
N LEU A 41 -15.07 -4.91 -6.53
CA LEU A 41 -14.77 -6.20 -5.92
C LEU A 41 -16.06 -6.85 -5.41
N ASP A 42 -16.24 -8.13 -5.71
CA ASP A 42 -17.34 -8.92 -5.17
C ASP A 42 -16.99 -9.40 -3.77
N THR A 43 -17.76 -8.96 -2.80
CA THR A 43 -17.63 -9.34 -1.39
C THR A 43 -18.88 -10.07 -0.87
N SER A 44 -19.68 -10.62 -1.76
CA SER A 44 -20.94 -11.30 -1.40
C SER A 44 -20.72 -12.69 -0.76
N GLU A 45 -19.65 -13.38 -1.16
CA GLU A 45 -19.30 -14.71 -0.66
C GLU A 45 -17.94 -14.66 0.05
N LEU A 46 -17.97 -14.46 1.36
CA LEU A 46 -16.76 -14.36 2.19
C LEU A 46 -16.74 -15.47 3.25
N PRO A 47 -15.57 -16.04 3.56
CA PRO A 47 -15.43 -16.92 4.71
C PRO A 47 -15.68 -16.12 6.00
N GLN A 48 -15.90 -16.82 7.12
CA GLN A 48 -15.86 -16.17 8.42
C GLN A 48 -14.42 -15.79 8.77
N PRO A 49 -14.16 -14.57 9.24
CA PRO A 49 -12.81 -14.19 9.61
C PRO A 49 -12.34 -14.99 10.83
N VAL A 50 -11.07 -15.36 10.86
CA VAL A 50 -10.48 -15.94 12.08
C VAL A 50 -10.41 -14.88 13.19
N PRO A 51 -10.53 -15.25 14.47
CA PRO A 51 -10.72 -14.28 15.57
C PRO A 51 -9.48 -13.40 15.85
N GLY A 52 -8.30 -13.80 15.38
CA GLY A 52 -7.07 -13.04 15.60
C GLY A 52 -5.82 -13.84 15.21
N PRO A 53 -4.62 -13.32 15.49
CA PRO A 53 -3.39 -14.05 15.22
C PRO A 53 -3.26 -15.27 16.15
N GLU A 54 -2.66 -16.35 15.62
CA GLU A 54 -2.29 -17.52 16.41
C GLU A 54 -1.08 -17.24 17.28
N LYS A 55 -0.19 -16.39 16.80
CA LYS A 55 0.94 -15.89 17.57
C LYS A 55 1.40 -14.52 17.05
N GLU A 56 2.03 -13.78 17.95
CA GLU A 56 2.89 -12.66 17.65
C GLU A 56 4.30 -12.99 18.12
N ASP A 57 5.32 -12.60 17.38
CA ASP A 57 6.69 -12.98 17.66
C ASP A 57 7.68 -11.96 17.06
N ASP A 58 8.93 -12.03 17.50
CA ASP A 58 10.02 -11.23 16.98
C ASP A 58 11.05 -12.13 16.29
N VAL A 59 11.54 -11.69 15.13
CA VAL A 59 12.64 -12.34 14.44
C VAL A 59 13.84 -11.40 14.36
N LYS A 60 15.00 -11.87 14.82
CA LYS A 60 16.25 -11.11 14.70
C LYS A 60 16.83 -11.29 13.31
N LEU A 61 16.84 -10.22 12.53
CA LEU A 61 17.52 -10.11 11.26
C LEU A 61 18.93 -9.50 11.45
N SER A 62 19.66 -9.26 10.39
CA SER A 62 21.04 -8.73 10.48
C SER A 62 21.11 -7.34 11.09
N GLU A 63 20.16 -6.46 10.78
CA GLU A 63 20.17 -5.05 11.20
C GLU A 63 18.98 -4.67 12.10
N VAL A 64 17.89 -5.45 12.05
CA VAL A 64 16.65 -5.12 12.74
C VAL A 64 16.07 -6.35 13.45
N THR A 65 15.40 -6.15 14.57
CA THR A 65 14.46 -7.12 15.14
C THR A 65 13.09 -6.79 14.60
N MET A 66 12.56 -7.67 13.75
CA MET A 66 11.27 -7.47 13.08
C MET A 66 10.17 -8.14 13.87
N HIS A 67 9.15 -7.37 14.24
CA HIS A 67 7.91 -7.87 14.84
C HIS A 67 6.95 -8.35 13.76
N TYR A 68 6.23 -9.45 14.03
CA TYR A 68 5.23 -10.00 13.11
C TYR A 68 4.13 -10.78 13.81
N ALA A 69 2.97 -10.84 13.19
CA ALA A 69 1.84 -11.68 13.62
C ALA A 69 1.57 -12.77 12.58
N VAL A 70 1.16 -13.96 13.05
CA VAL A 70 0.80 -15.09 12.19
C VAL A 70 -0.68 -15.40 12.35
N TYR A 71 -1.40 -15.47 11.23
CA TYR A 71 -2.80 -15.86 11.16
C TYR A 71 -2.92 -17.13 10.31
N GLY A 72 -3.69 -18.11 10.78
CA GLY A 72 -3.87 -19.39 10.11
C GLY A 72 -2.67 -20.33 10.25
N ASP A 73 -2.98 -21.62 10.36
CA ASP A 73 -2.02 -22.70 10.64
C ASP A 73 -1.52 -23.42 9.38
N LYS A 74 -2.14 -23.16 8.22
CA LYS A 74 -1.92 -23.88 6.96
C LYS A 74 -2.08 -22.98 5.73
N GLY A 75 -1.81 -23.54 4.55
CA GLY A 75 -1.90 -22.87 3.28
C GLY A 75 -0.57 -22.27 2.83
N HIS A 76 -0.58 -21.72 1.62
CA HIS A 76 0.62 -21.10 1.05
C HIS A 76 1.01 -19.85 1.86
N PRO A 77 2.31 -19.60 2.12
CA PRO A 77 2.74 -18.43 2.87
C PRO A 77 2.36 -17.14 2.14
N LEU A 78 1.71 -16.21 2.86
CA LEU A 78 1.36 -14.87 2.37
C LEU A 78 1.87 -13.82 3.36
N ILE A 79 2.71 -12.92 2.88
CA ILE A 79 3.23 -11.80 3.66
C ILE A 79 2.37 -10.56 3.40
N LEU A 80 1.90 -9.90 4.45
CA LEU A 80 1.22 -8.61 4.38
C LEU A 80 2.12 -7.50 4.92
N VAL A 81 2.24 -6.40 4.17
CA VAL A 81 3.10 -5.25 4.51
C VAL A 81 2.28 -3.97 4.52
N HIS A 82 2.28 -3.30 5.67
CA HIS A 82 1.55 -2.04 5.89
C HIS A 82 2.19 -0.82 5.19
N GLY A 83 1.48 0.30 5.16
CA GLY A 83 1.94 1.59 4.64
C GLY A 83 2.73 2.41 5.67
N ASN A 84 3.17 3.60 5.24
CA ASN A 84 3.91 4.57 6.06
C ASN A 84 3.19 4.87 7.38
N GLY A 85 3.93 4.85 8.49
CA GLY A 85 3.38 5.08 9.83
C GLY A 85 2.40 4.02 10.33
N GLY A 86 2.21 2.93 9.57
CA GLY A 86 1.31 1.83 9.93
C GLY A 86 1.94 0.80 10.87
N SER A 87 1.20 -0.27 11.10
CA SER A 87 1.60 -1.44 11.88
C SER A 87 0.79 -2.66 11.42
N GLN A 88 1.00 -3.81 12.05
CA GLN A 88 0.16 -5.00 11.82
C GLN A 88 -1.34 -4.71 11.98
N ASN A 89 -1.72 -3.78 12.86
CA ASN A 89 -3.12 -3.41 13.06
C ASN A 89 -3.80 -2.83 11.81
N SER A 90 -3.05 -2.25 10.90
CA SER A 90 -3.57 -1.71 9.64
C SER A 90 -4.12 -2.79 8.70
N LEU A 91 -3.66 -4.04 8.85
CA LEU A 91 -3.99 -5.15 7.95
C LEU A 91 -4.61 -6.36 8.68
N LYS A 92 -4.92 -6.24 9.98
CA LYS A 92 -5.45 -7.34 10.79
C LYS A 92 -6.77 -7.91 10.26
N GLU A 93 -7.65 -7.06 9.73
CA GLU A 93 -8.91 -7.52 9.17
C GLU A 93 -8.68 -8.31 7.88
N ALA A 94 -7.85 -7.80 6.97
CA ALA A 94 -7.45 -8.53 5.77
C ALA A 94 -6.82 -9.89 6.12
N ALA A 95 -5.90 -9.90 7.10
CA ALA A 95 -5.26 -11.12 7.57
C ALA A 95 -6.26 -12.14 8.11
N SER A 96 -7.27 -11.69 8.89
CA SER A 96 -8.30 -12.55 9.45
C SER A 96 -9.14 -13.27 8.38
N TYR A 97 -9.46 -12.61 7.27
CA TYR A 97 -10.16 -13.26 6.16
C TYR A 97 -9.23 -14.17 5.35
N LEU A 98 -8.01 -13.71 5.02
CA LEU A 98 -7.04 -14.44 4.21
C LEU A 98 -6.53 -15.71 4.88
N ALA A 99 -6.50 -15.75 6.21
CA ALA A 99 -6.09 -16.91 7.00
C ALA A 99 -6.95 -18.17 6.79
N ASN A 100 -8.10 -18.05 6.15
CA ASN A 100 -8.91 -19.21 5.76
C ASN A 100 -8.23 -20.05 4.65
N HIS A 101 -7.34 -19.45 3.85
CA HIS A 101 -6.72 -20.10 2.69
C HIS A 101 -5.19 -20.05 2.71
N TYR A 102 -4.62 -19.09 3.46
CA TYR A 102 -3.18 -18.83 3.50
C TYR A 102 -2.67 -18.87 4.93
N ARG A 103 -1.39 -19.21 5.08
CA ARG A 103 -0.68 -18.91 6.32
C ARG A 103 -0.14 -17.48 6.21
N VAL A 104 -0.80 -16.56 6.90
CA VAL A 104 -0.58 -15.11 6.72
C VAL A 104 0.41 -14.59 7.76
N TYR A 105 1.44 -13.90 7.29
CA TYR A 105 2.44 -13.22 8.10
C TYR A 105 2.25 -11.71 7.93
N VAL A 106 1.77 -11.03 8.96
CA VAL A 106 1.66 -9.56 8.96
C VAL A 106 2.91 -9.01 9.61
N ILE A 107 3.82 -8.44 8.84
CA ILE A 107 5.09 -7.93 9.34
C ILE A 107 5.01 -6.43 9.62
N GLU A 108 5.78 -5.97 10.62
CA GLU A 108 6.01 -4.56 10.86
C GLU A 108 7.38 -4.16 10.31
N SER A 109 7.41 -3.21 9.38
CA SER A 109 8.64 -2.74 8.74
C SER A 109 9.59 -2.10 9.76
N ARG A 110 10.91 -2.07 9.47
CA ARG A 110 11.87 -1.30 10.30
C ARG A 110 11.33 0.09 10.61
N CYS A 111 11.61 0.61 11.81
CA CYS A 111 11.16 1.92 12.29
C CYS A 111 9.63 2.06 12.46
N HIS A 112 8.87 0.97 12.41
CA HIS A 112 7.41 0.98 12.58
C HIS A 112 6.97 0.01 13.70
N GLY A 113 5.84 0.34 14.33
CA GLY A 113 5.19 -0.52 15.32
C GLY A 113 6.14 -0.97 16.44
N GLN A 114 6.24 -2.27 16.64
CA GLN A 114 7.10 -2.93 17.62
C GLN A 114 8.45 -3.36 17.04
N SER A 115 8.66 -3.25 15.71
CA SER A 115 9.96 -3.49 15.09
C SER A 115 10.98 -2.46 15.53
N SER A 116 12.23 -2.90 15.66
CA SER A 116 13.31 -2.00 16.11
C SER A 116 13.61 -0.90 15.09
N ASP A 117 14.15 0.19 15.61
CA ASP A 117 14.61 1.33 14.84
C ASP A 117 16.15 1.34 14.73
N PRO A 118 16.74 0.89 13.61
CA PRO A 118 18.17 0.92 13.40
C PRO A 118 18.72 2.30 13.00
N GLY A 119 17.87 3.33 12.90
CA GLY A 119 18.23 4.70 12.50
C GLY A 119 17.99 4.97 11.02
N GLU A 120 18.41 4.08 10.15
CA GLU A 120 18.28 4.22 8.70
C GLU A 120 17.02 3.53 8.15
N ILE A 121 16.40 4.15 7.16
CA ILE A 121 15.23 3.64 6.48
C ILE A 121 15.28 3.97 4.98
N SER A 122 15.02 2.96 4.15
CA SER A 122 14.72 3.08 2.71
C SER A 122 13.95 1.86 2.25
N TYR A 123 13.37 1.91 1.06
CA TYR A 123 12.65 0.75 0.50
C TYR A 123 13.60 -0.41 0.20
N GLU A 124 14.85 -0.14 -0.20
CA GLU A 124 15.85 -1.18 -0.43
C GLU A 124 16.26 -1.88 0.88
N LEU A 125 16.38 -1.14 1.98
CA LEU A 125 16.65 -1.71 3.30
C LEU A 125 15.45 -2.55 3.79
N MET A 126 14.22 -2.06 3.61
CA MET A 126 13.02 -2.83 3.94
C MET A 126 12.89 -4.10 3.08
N ALA A 127 13.24 -4.02 1.79
CA ALA A 127 13.25 -5.18 0.91
C ALA A 127 14.29 -6.23 1.35
N LYS A 128 15.46 -5.80 1.82
CA LYS A 128 16.48 -6.67 2.41
C LYS A 128 15.95 -7.37 3.67
N ASP A 129 15.26 -6.62 4.54
CA ASP A 129 14.64 -7.19 5.75
C ASP A 129 13.61 -8.26 5.39
N ILE A 130 12.75 -7.99 4.40
CA ILE A 130 11.73 -8.95 3.93
C ILE A 130 12.41 -10.21 3.37
N LYS A 131 13.50 -10.08 2.61
CA LYS A 131 14.28 -11.22 2.15
C LYS A 131 14.82 -12.04 3.32
N GLU A 132 15.48 -11.40 4.28
CA GLU A 132 16.03 -12.07 5.46
C GLU A 132 14.92 -12.72 6.31
N PHE A 133 13.75 -12.08 6.43
CA PHE A 133 12.56 -12.65 7.07
C PHE A 133 12.15 -13.96 6.40
N CYS A 134 12.04 -13.97 5.07
CA CYS A 134 11.72 -15.18 4.32
C CYS A 134 12.73 -16.29 4.56
N GLU A 135 14.02 -15.97 4.56
CA GLU A 135 15.10 -16.94 4.79
C GLU A 135 15.09 -17.49 6.22
N LYS A 136 14.89 -16.62 7.24
CA LYS A 136 14.85 -17.02 8.65
C LYS A 136 13.66 -17.92 8.99
N LEU A 137 12.52 -17.69 8.35
CA LEU A 137 11.31 -18.50 8.53
C LEU A 137 11.18 -19.62 7.49
N GLU A 138 12.19 -19.81 6.63
CA GLU A 138 12.23 -20.84 5.59
C GLU A 138 11.01 -20.82 4.65
N LEU A 139 10.48 -19.61 4.37
CA LEU A 139 9.30 -19.43 3.51
C LEU A 139 9.68 -19.68 2.05
N GLN A 140 9.05 -20.66 1.43
CA GLN A 140 9.32 -21.02 0.05
C GLN A 140 8.36 -20.30 -0.90
N LYS A 141 8.91 -19.43 -1.79
CA LYS A 141 8.12 -18.66 -2.77
C LYS A 141 6.88 -18.00 -2.18
N PRO A 142 6.96 -17.30 -1.01
CA PRO A 142 5.78 -16.69 -0.41
C PRO A 142 5.14 -15.68 -1.36
N PHE A 143 3.83 -15.51 -1.25
CA PHE A 143 3.14 -14.36 -1.84
C PHE A 143 3.38 -13.13 -0.98
N LEU A 144 3.35 -11.95 -1.60
CA LEU A 144 3.46 -10.69 -0.87
C LEU A 144 2.38 -9.72 -1.34
N MET A 145 1.58 -9.19 -0.40
CA MET A 145 0.63 -8.12 -0.65
C MET A 145 0.98 -6.94 0.25
N GLY A 146 1.14 -5.76 -0.36
CA GLY A 146 1.50 -4.56 0.38
C GLY A 146 0.64 -3.36 0.04
N HIS A 147 0.44 -2.48 1.02
CA HIS A 147 -0.30 -1.24 0.89
C HIS A 147 0.61 -0.03 1.00
N SER A 148 0.51 0.94 0.08
CA SER A 148 1.29 2.18 0.10
C SER A 148 2.79 1.88 0.10
N ASP A 149 3.55 2.24 1.15
CA ASP A 149 4.95 1.83 1.33
C ASP A 149 5.12 0.31 1.23
N GLY A 150 4.17 -0.47 1.74
CA GLY A 150 4.16 -1.92 1.56
C GLY A 150 4.02 -2.34 0.10
N GLY A 151 3.24 -1.61 -0.69
CA GLY A 151 3.12 -1.81 -2.14
C GLY A 151 4.42 -1.49 -2.88
N ILE A 152 5.12 -0.43 -2.46
CA ILE A 152 6.46 -0.08 -2.96
C ILE A 152 7.45 -1.18 -2.57
N ASN A 153 7.38 -1.68 -1.32
CA ASN A 153 8.21 -2.79 -0.86
C ASN A 153 7.98 -4.06 -1.68
N ALA A 154 6.74 -4.39 -2.04
CA ALA A 154 6.44 -5.54 -2.89
C ALA A 154 7.15 -5.44 -4.25
N LEU A 155 7.11 -4.28 -4.89
CA LEU A 155 7.82 -4.02 -6.14
C LEU A 155 9.34 -4.09 -5.93
N THR A 156 9.84 -3.47 -4.84
CA THR A 156 11.28 -3.41 -4.55
C THR A 156 11.86 -4.80 -4.29
N VAL A 157 11.20 -5.62 -3.49
CA VAL A 157 11.60 -7.03 -3.28
C VAL A 157 11.62 -7.78 -4.60
N ALA A 158 10.58 -7.62 -5.42
CA ALA A 158 10.42 -8.37 -6.66
C ALA A 158 11.51 -8.02 -7.70
N TYR A 159 11.92 -6.76 -7.84
CA TYR A 159 13.01 -6.43 -8.77
C TYR A 159 14.41 -6.69 -8.20
N MET A 160 14.59 -6.59 -6.87
CA MET A 160 15.89 -6.87 -6.24
C MET A 160 16.16 -8.38 -6.12
N TYR A 161 15.11 -9.17 -5.89
CA TYR A 161 15.19 -10.62 -5.65
C TYR A 161 14.15 -11.37 -6.50
N PRO A 162 14.32 -11.44 -7.84
CA PRO A 162 13.28 -11.93 -8.77
C PRO A 162 12.80 -13.36 -8.50
N GLU A 163 13.66 -14.18 -7.87
CA GLU A 163 13.34 -15.59 -7.57
C GLU A 163 12.73 -15.81 -6.18
N LEU A 164 12.61 -14.78 -5.35
CA LEU A 164 12.19 -14.92 -3.95
C LEU A 164 10.68 -15.17 -3.82
N LEU A 165 9.87 -14.43 -4.56
CA LEU A 165 8.42 -14.39 -4.38
C LEU A 165 7.69 -15.25 -5.43
N GLY A 166 6.59 -15.89 -5.02
CA GLY A 166 5.68 -16.62 -5.90
C GLY A 166 4.70 -15.71 -6.66
N GLY A 167 4.46 -14.52 -6.15
CA GLY A 167 3.60 -13.49 -6.74
C GLY A 167 3.42 -12.31 -5.81
N ILE A 168 3.07 -11.14 -6.37
CA ILE A 168 2.87 -9.91 -5.60
C ILE A 168 1.57 -9.20 -5.95
N ILE A 169 0.98 -8.54 -4.93
CA ILE A 169 -0.05 -7.51 -5.10
C ILE A 169 0.50 -6.21 -4.53
N SER A 170 0.66 -5.22 -5.38
CA SER A 170 1.12 -3.88 -5.01
C SER A 170 -0.06 -2.91 -5.02
N CYS A 171 -0.51 -2.49 -3.82
CA CYS A 171 -1.66 -1.62 -3.63
C CYS A 171 -1.20 -0.19 -3.33
N GLY A 172 -1.60 0.77 -4.15
CA GLY A 172 -1.33 2.19 -3.91
C GLY A 172 0.15 2.53 -3.86
N ALA A 173 0.99 1.89 -4.70
CA ALA A 173 2.40 2.23 -4.84
C ALA A 173 2.61 3.40 -5.80
N ASN A 174 3.73 4.10 -5.64
CA ASN A 174 4.19 5.13 -6.55
C ASN A 174 5.65 4.87 -6.98
N THR A 175 6.03 5.40 -8.15
CA THR A 175 7.40 5.27 -8.68
C THR A 175 8.34 6.34 -8.14
N THR A 176 7.84 7.55 -7.93
CA THR A 176 8.59 8.68 -7.38
C THR A 176 7.69 9.58 -6.54
N PRO A 177 8.24 10.41 -5.62
CA PRO A 177 7.45 11.38 -4.85
C PRO A 177 6.67 12.39 -5.70
N ASP A 178 7.14 12.69 -6.91
CA ASP A 178 6.49 13.66 -7.79
C ASP A 178 5.13 13.16 -8.34
N THR A 179 4.85 11.88 -8.19
CA THR A 179 3.59 11.27 -8.63
C THR A 179 2.45 11.43 -7.62
N PHE A 180 2.74 11.91 -6.41
CA PHE A 180 1.69 12.32 -5.47
C PHE A 180 0.93 13.54 -5.96
N LYS A 181 -0.36 13.56 -5.68
CA LYS A 181 -1.19 14.75 -5.93
C LYS A 181 -0.75 15.91 -5.02
N PRO A 182 -0.72 17.17 -5.52
CA PRO A 182 -0.12 18.30 -4.82
C PRO A 182 -0.64 18.53 -3.39
N TYR A 183 -1.94 18.30 -3.15
CA TYR A 183 -2.52 18.49 -1.82
C TYR A 183 -1.89 17.55 -0.77
N PHE A 184 -1.56 16.32 -1.17
CA PHE A 184 -0.93 15.34 -0.29
C PHE A 184 0.52 15.73 0.01
N THR A 185 1.32 16.02 -1.02
CA THR A 185 2.71 16.47 -0.85
C THR A 185 2.82 17.73 0.02
N ILE A 186 1.92 18.71 -0.20
CA ILE A 186 1.89 19.93 0.61
C ILE A 186 1.54 19.58 2.06
N GLY A 187 0.54 18.71 2.29
CA GLY A 187 0.15 18.28 3.62
C GLY A 187 1.31 17.64 4.40
N VAL A 188 2.02 16.70 3.77
CA VAL A 188 3.18 16.02 4.38
C VAL A 188 4.30 17.02 4.67
N LYS A 189 4.64 17.91 3.73
CA LYS A 189 5.66 18.95 3.95
C LYS A 189 5.30 19.86 5.11
N VAL A 190 4.05 20.30 5.21
CA VAL A 190 3.57 21.14 6.33
C VAL A 190 3.66 20.38 7.64
N MET A 191 3.20 19.12 7.70
CA MET A 191 3.34 18.31 8.92
C MET A 191 4.80 18.16 9.34
N ASN A 192 5.68 17.90 8.39
CA ASN A 192 7.11 17.69 8.64
C ASN A 192 7.82 18.96 9.14
N LEU A 193 7.34 20.16 8.79
CA LEU A 193 7.84 21.43 9.34
C LEU A 193 7.55 21.55 10.85
N PHE A 194 6.41 21.06 11.32
CA PHE A 194 6.02 21.15 12.74
C PHE A 194 6.50 19.95 13.57
N LYS A 195 6.59 18.78 12.95
CA LYS A 195 7.04 17.54 13.57
C LYS A 195 7.89 16.77 12.55
N PRO A 196 9.21 17.07 12.48
CA PRO A 196 10.11 16.33 11.61
C PRO A 196 10.08 14.83 11.91
N ASP A 197 9.95 14.02 10.86
CA ASP A 197 9.86 12.58 10.95
C ASP A 197 10.56 11.95 9.75
N LYS A 198 11.48 11.02 10.01
CA LYS A 198 12.23 10.33 8.95
C LYS A 198 11.35 9.51 8.01
N LEU A 199 10.18 9.06 8.46
CA LEU A 199 9.20 8.38 7.62
C LEU A 199 8.61 9.34 6.58
N ASN A 200 8.31 10.58 7.00
CA ASN A 200 7.89 11.63 6.08
C ASN A 200 9.02 12.04 5.12
N ASP A 201 10.27 12.14 5.62
CA ASP A 201 11.43 12.46 4.78
C ASP A 201 11.65 11.39 3.72
N MET A 202 11.55 10.11 4.09
CA MET A 202 11.63 8.99 3.15
C MET A 202 10.55 9.12 2.07
N MET A 203 9.29 9.30 2.44
CA MET A 203 8.17 9.43 1.50
C MET A 203 8.29 10.64 0.57
N LEU A 204 8.94 11.73 1.00
CA LEU A 204 9.17 12.94 0.20
C LEU A 204 10.37 12.84 -0.74
N THR A 205 11.22 11.84 -0.59
CA THR A 205 12.47 11.66 -1.35
C THR A 205 12.56 10.33 -2.10
N LEU A 206 11.84 9.33 -1.65
CA LEU A 206 11.82 7.96 -2.20
C LEU A 206 10.36 7.52 -2.50
N PRO A 207 10.17 6.50 -3.34
CA PRO A 207 11.17 5.76 -4.10
C PRO A 207 11.70 6.54 -5.32
N GLN A 208 12.67 5.93 -6.02
CA GLN A 208 13.17 6.41 -7.31
C GLN A 208 13.19 5.23 -8.29
N MET A 209 12.00 4.70 -8.59
CA MET A 209 11.84 3.57 -9.51
C MET A 209 11.72 4.06 -10.96
N ASN A 210 12.31 3.33 -11.88
CA ASN A 210 12.18 3.58 -13.30
C ASN A 210 11.72 2.31 -14.04
N ARG A 211 11.41 2.43 -15.32
CA ARG A 211 10.96 1.30 -16.16
C ARG A 211 11.97 0.16 -16.21
N GLU A 212 13.27 0.46 -16.18
CA GLU A 212 14.33 -0.55 -16.21
C GLU A 212 14.31 -1.42 -14.94
N LEU A 213 14.15 -0.81 -13.76
CA LEU A 213 14.02 -1.57 -12.50
C LEU A 213 12.76 -2.42 -12.50
N LEU A 214 11.61 -1.83 -12.85
CA LEU A 214 10.33 -2.53 -12.88
C LEU A 214 10.29 -3.69 -13.89
N SER A 215 10.99 -3.57 -15.02
CA SER A 215 11.07 -4.65 -16.03
C SER A 215 11.83 -5.90 -15.55
N LYS A 216 12.57 -5.83 -14.45
CA LYS A 216 13.24 -6.99 -13.82
C LYS A 216 12.29 -7.87 -13.02
N ILE A 217 11.06 -7.41 -12.76
CA ILE A 217 10.05 -8.19 -12.03
C ILE A 217 9.55 -9.31 -12.94
N THR A 218 9.78 -10.56 -12.51
CA THR A 218 9.43 -11.76 -13.27
C THR A 218 8.26 -12.54 -12.67
N CYS A 219 7.99 -12.37 -11.38
CA CYS A 219 6.88 -13.05 -10.72
C CYS A 219 5.52 -12.49 -11.16
N PRO A 220 4.43 -13.27 -11.09
CA PRO A 220 3.07 -12.78 -11.29
C PRO A 220 2.79 -11.55 -10.44
N THR A 221 2.31 -10.48 -11.07
CA THR A 221 2.18 -9.17 -10.43
C THR A 221 0.80 -8.58 -10.69
N TYR A 222 0.15 -8.08 -9.62
CA TYR A 222 -1.10 -7.36 -9.70
C TYR A 222 -0.92 -5.97 -9.10
N ILE A 223 -1.12 -4.94 -9.92
CA ILE A 223 -1.04 -3.53 -9.53
C ILE A 223 -2.44 -3.01 -9.25
N VAL A 224 -2.63 -2.43 -8.08
CA VAL A 224 -3.95 -1.99 -7.62
C VAL A 224 -3.89 -0.57 -7.09
N ALA A 225 -4.90 0.23 -7.43
CA ALA A 225 -5.08 1.57 -6.87
C ALA A 225 -6.56 1.89 -6.67
N GLY A 226 -6.89 2.85 -5.81
CA GLY A 226 -8.22 3.41 -5.70
C GLY A 226 -8.49 4.42 -6.82
N GLU A 227 -9.75 4.58 -7.24
CA GLU A 227 -10.16 5.63 -8.21
C GLU A 227 -9.77 7.03 -7.72
N TYR A 228 -9.84 7.26 -6.40
CA TYR A 228 -9.53 8.52 -5.74
C TYR A 228 -8.21 8.48 -4.95
N ASP A 229 -7.26 7.66 -5.40
CA ASP A 229 -5.96 7.50 -4.75
C ASP A 229 -5.20 8.83 -4.58
N ILE A 230 -4.25 8.89 -3.67
CA ILE A 230 -3.39 10.06 -3.43
C ILE A 230 -2.33 10.26 -4.52
N MET A 231 -2.02 9.22 -5.31
CA MET A 231 -1.17 9.29 -6.48
C MET A 231 -1.99 9.51 -7.74
N TRP A 232 -1.31 9.94 -8.82
CA TRP A 232 -1.90 9.98 -10.14
C TRP A 232 -2.04 8.57 -10.71
N LEU A 233 -3.21 8.22 -11.24
CA LEU A 233 -3.46 6.92 -11.88
C LEU A 233 -2.55 6.66 -13.10
N SER A 234 -2.00 7.72 -13.69
CA SER A 234 -0.98 7.60 -14.74
C SER A 234 0.31 6.94 -14.23
N ASP A 235 0.64 7.09 -12.95
CA ASP A 235 1.78 6.38 -12.37
C ASP A 235 1.47 4.90 -12.15
N THR A 236 0.26 4.58 -11.67
CA THR A 236 -0.23 3.19 -11.59
C THR A 236 -0.18 2.50 -12.95
N ALA A 237 -0.59 3.21 -14.01
CA ALA A 237 -0.51 2.71 -15.39
C ALA A 237 0.95 2.52 -15.84
N LEU A 238 1.85 3.45 -15.50
CA LEU A 238 3.28 3.36 -15.80
C LEU A 238 3.91 2.14 -15.14
N ILE A 239 3.58 1.86 -13.88
CA ILE A 239 4.05 0.65 -13.17
C ILE A 239 3.59 -0.60 -13.92
N HIS A 240 2.29 -0.69 -14.23
CA HIS A 240 1.73 -1.82 -14.98
C HIS A 240 2.41 -2.02 -16.35
N GLU A 241 2.52 -0.96 -17.14
CA GLU A 241 3.15 -1.00 -18.47
C GLU A 241 4.64 -1.39 -18.43
N SER A 242 5.29 -1.18 -17.28
CA SER A 242 6.73 -1.46 -17.11
C SER A 242 7.01 -2.90 -16.66
N ILE A 243 6.01 -3.63 -16.15
CA ILE A 243 6.16 -4.99 -15.63
C ILE A 243 5.55 -5.97 -16.62
N PRO A 244 6.34 -6.86 -17.23
CA PRO A 244 5.83 -7.86 -18.18
C PRO A 244 4.74 -8.74 -17.56
N HIS A 245 3.63 -8.90 -18.29
CA HIS A 245 2.51 -9.77 -17.90
C HIS A 245 1.82 -9.42 -16.57
N SER A 246 2.03 -8.22 -16.02
CA SER A 246 1.29 -7.77 -14.84
C SER A 246 -0.20 -7.58 -15.15
N LYS A 247 -1.03 -7.66 -14.11
CA LYS A 247 -2.43 -7.21 -14.15
C LYS A 247 -2.55 -5.84 -13.47
N VAL A 248 -3.59 -5.08 -13.82
CA VAL A 248 -3.90 -3.81 -13.18
C VAL A 248 -5.39 -3.72 -12.87
N ALA A 249 -5.73 -3.17 -11.70
CA ALA A 249 -7.09 -2.83 -11.32
C ALA A 249 -7.15 -1.45 -10.67
N ILE A 250 -8.17 -0.68 -11.05
CA ILE A 250 -8.55 0.55 -10.36
C ILE A 250 -9.89 0.30 -9.69
N ILE A 251 -9.91 0.36 -8.36
CA ILE A 251 -11.10 0.04 -7.58
C ILE A 251 -12.06 1.24 -7.58
N ARG A 252 -13.26 1.02 -8.12
CA ARG A 252 -14.30 2.04 -8.26
C ARG A 252 -14.70 2.61 -6.90
N GLY A 253 -14.71 3.94 -6.80
CA GLY A 253 -15.14 4.65 -5.60
C GLY A 253 -14.16 4.60 -4.44
N ALA A 254 -13.08 3.83 -4.53
CA ALA A 254 -12.09 3.68 -3.46
C ALA A 254 -11.10 4.84 -3.45
N ASP A 255 -10.70 5.25 -2.25
CA ASP A 255 -9.54 6.09 -2.00
C ASP A 255 -8.27 5.25 -1.76
N HIS A 256 -7.21 5.87 -1.26
CA HIS A 256 -5.93 5.22 -1.02
C HIS A 256 -5.97 4.02 -0.07
N SER A 257 -6.90 4.01 0.89
CA SER A 257 -6.90 3.04 2.01
C SER A 257 -8.16 2.19 2.08
N SER A 258 -9.28 2.64 1.52
CA SER A 258 -10.60 2.07 1.76
C SER A 258 -10.77 0.62 1.29
N TYR A 259 -9.99 0.18 0.31
CA TYR A 259 -10.09 -1.16 -0.27
C TYR A 259 -9.09 -2.18 0.30
N ILE A 260 -8.25 -1.78 1.25
CA ILE A 260 -7.22 -2.67 1.81
C ILE A 260 -7.09 -2.54 3.33
N SER A 261 -6.79 -1.34 3.86
CA SER A 261 -6.55 -1.15 5.30
C SER A 261 -7.81 -0.77 6.07
N GLN A 262 -8.87 -0.29 5.39
CA GLN A 262 -10.15 0.06 6.01
C GLN A 262 -11.25 -0.99 5.77
N ASP A 263 -11.06 -1.88 4.80
CA ASP A 263 -11.99 -2.96 4.47
C ASP A 263 -11.24 -4.24 4.10
N GLY A 264 -11.06 -5.08 5.10
CA GLY A 264 -10.39 -6.38 4.94
C GLY A 264 -11.13 -7.35 4.00
N LYS A 265 -12.42 -7.16 3.78
CA LYS A 265 -13.23 -7.96 2.85
C LYS A 265 -12.82 -7.70 1.40
N GLN A 266 -12.63 -6.44 1.05
CA GLN A 266 -12.14 -6.07 -0.29
C GLN A 266 -10.72 -6.56 -0.50
N ALA A 267 -9.86 -6.41 0.51
CA ALA A 267 -8.49 -6.93 0.47
C ALA A 267 -8.47 -8.46 0.28
N TYR A 268 -9.36 -9.19 0.98
CA TYR A 268 -9.52 -10.64 0.79
C TYR A 268 -9.95 -10.99 -0.64
N ALA A 269 -11.03 -10.38 -1.14
CA ALA A 269 -11.56 -10.67 -2.47
C ALA A 269 -10.49 -10.48 -3.54
N LEU A 270 -9.76 -9.36 -3.47
CA LEU A 270 -8.67 -9.03 -4.38
C LEU A 270 -7.54 -10.06 -4.33
N ALA A 271 -7.06 -10.39 -3.12
CA ALA A 271 -5.93 -11.28 -2.93
C ALA A 271 -6.30 -12.74 -3.25
N HIS A 272 -7.47 -13.18 -2.84
CA HIS A 272 -7.92 -14.54 -3.08
C HIS A 272 -8.14 -14.82 -4.57
N GLU A 273 -8.79 -13.89 -5.29
CA GLU A 273 -8.97 -14.01 -6.75
C GLU A 273 -7.63 -14.17 -7.48
N PHE A 274 -6.64 -13.37 -7.11
CA PHE A 274 -5.35 -13.39 -7.79
C PHE A 274 -4.48 -14.57 -7.39
N PHE A 275 -4.22 -14.75 -6.10
CA PHE A 275 -3.28 -15.74 -5.61
C PHE A 275 -3.78 -17.18 -5.75
N SER A 276 -5.11 -17.44 -5.66
CA SER A 276 -5.67 -18.78 -5.87
C SER A 276 -5.45 -19.29 -7.30
N SER A 277 -5.21 -18.39 -8.25
CA SER A 277 -4.86 -18.78 -9.63
C SER A 277 -3.40 -19.18 -9.81
N LEU A 278 -2.56 -19.03 -8.78
CA LEU A 278 -1.11 -19.30 -8.83
C LEU A 278 -0.68 -20.57 -8.08
N VAL A 279 -1.60 -21.23 -7.34
CA VAL A 279 -1.37 -22.46 -6.56
C VAL A 279 -2.09 -23.65 -7.14
#